data_a758a483b53c4be0a9de03e9ef17e2bc
#
_entry.id   a758a483b53c4be0a9de03e9ef17e2bc
#
_cell.length_a   1.000
_cell.length_b   1.000
_cell.length_c   1.000
_cell.angle_alpha   90.00
_cell.angle_beta   90.00
_cell.angle_gamma   90.00
#
_symmetry.space_group_name_H-M   'P 1'
#
loop_
_entity.id
_entity.type
_entity.pdbx_description
1 polymer ?
#
loop_
_entity_poly.entity_id
_entity_poly.type
_entity_poly.pdbx_seq_one_letter_code
_entity_poly.pdbx_strand_id
1 'polypeptide(L)'
;MREYVVENEFVKAVRAAGGVAYKLTSQTANGLPDRLVLFFPAKTVFVELKAPGKQLRPLQRKRRYQLMKLGFPVICIDRFSQIKPAIDAIKNWTPGTPFPENIGAKVPELDIASLPHDQGSLNDMNDFGDTFEPEDPSVLEGFFDLDKAGRTNKYTKNTGNGGDAL
;
A
#
# COMPACT_ATOMS: atom_id res chain seq x y z
N MET A 1 -9.58 20.39 13.70
CA MET A 1 -8.51 20.29 12.66
C MET A 1 -9.14 19.73 11.41
N ARG A 2 -8.79 20.29 10.22
CA ARG A 2 -9.35 19.79 8.93
C ARG A 2 -8.44 18.71 8.36
N GLU A 3 -9.02 17.75 7.64
CA GLU A 3 -8.33 16.60 7.03
C GLU A 3 -7.13 17.01 6.16
N TYR A 4 -7.30 18.04 5.28
CA TYR A 4 -6.23 18.51 4.40
C TYR A 4 -4.98 19.00 5.14
N VAL A 5 -5.11 19.44 6.39
CA VAL A 5 -3.96 19.89 7.21
C VAL A 5 -3.12 18.68 7.63
N VAL A 6 -3.77 17.59 8.06
CA VAL A 6 -3.10 16.32 8.37
C VAL A 6 -2.43 15.77 7.10
N GLU A 7 -3.16 15.82 5.97
CA GLU A 7 -2.66 15.35 4.68
C GLU A 7 -1.39 16.09 4.25
N ASN A 8 -1.39 17.43 4.31
CA ASN A 8 -0.25 18.23 3.91
C ASN A 8 0.99 17.96 4.78
N GLU A 9 0.82 17.87 6.09
CA GLU A 9 1.94 17.57 7.00
C GLU A 9 2.45 16.14 6.80
N PHE A 10 1.57 15.17 6.55
CA PHE A 10 1.97 13.82 6.21
C PHE A 10 2.82 13.77 4.93
N VAL A 11 2.39 14.43 3.85
CA VAL A 11 3.13 14.47 2.58
C VAL A 11 4.51 15.11 2.74
N LYS A 12 4.60 16.21 3.50
CA LYS A 12 5.89 16.85 3.81
C LYS A 12 6.81 15.90 4.58
N ALA A 13 6.28 15.23 5.59
CA ALA A 13 7.06 14.31 6.42
C ALA A 13 7.55 13.08 5.63
N VAL A 14 6.73 12.51 4.73
CA VAL A 14 7.14 11.42 3.83
C VAL A 14 8.29 11.87 2.94
N ARG A 15 8.20 13.05 2.32
CA ARG A 15 9.27 13.60 1.48
C ARG A 15 10.56 13.84 2.27
N ALA A 16 10.45 14.44 3.44
CA ALA A 16 11.60 14.67 4.31
C ALA A 16 12.29 13.37 4.75
N ALA A 17 11.54 12.28 4.84
CA ALA A 17 12.05 10.94 5.16
C ALA A 17 12.62 10.18 3.96
N GLY A 18 12.62 10.78 2.75
CA GLY A 18 13.14 10.19 1.51
C GLY A 18 12.14 9.31 0.75
N GLY A 19 10.85 9.43 1.05
CA GLY A 19 9.78 8.73 0.35
C GLY A 19 8.99 9.61 -0.61
N VAL A 20 8.02 9.01 -1.28
CA VAL A 20 7.06 9.69 -2.16
C VAL A 20 5.64 9.32 -1.73
N ALA A 21 4.74 10.31 -1.71
CA ALA A 21 3.32 10.13 -1.41
C ALA A 21 2.47 10.65 -2.58
N TYR A 22 2.09 9.75 -3.47
CA TYR A 22 1.20 10.06 -4.59
C TYR A 22 -0.25 10.15 -4.13
N LYS A 23 -0.98 11.15 -4.62
CA LYS A 23 -2.42 11.22 -4.41
C LYS A 23 -3.11 10.21 -5.31
N LEU A 24 -3.98 9.37 -4.72
CA LEU A 24 -4.78 8.44 -5.49
C LEU A 24 -6.12 9.09 -5.83
N THR A 25 -6.41 9.12 -7.11
CA THR A 25 -7.72 9.48 -7.65
C THR A 25 -8.11 8.45 -8.69
N SER A 26 -9.34 7.97 -8.64
CA SER A 26 -9.86 7.04 -9.63
C SER A 26 -11.26 7.45 -10.06
N GLN A 27 -11.52 7.35 -11.35
CA GLN A 27 -12.84 7.56 -11.92
C GLN A 27 -13.70 6.29 -11.86
N THR A 28 -13.06 5.12 -11.77
CA THR A 28 -13.72 3.82 -11.87
C THR A 28 -13.74 3.06 -10.54
N ALA A 29 -12.79 3.33 -9.63
CA ALA A 29 -12.69 2.65 -8.35
C ALA A 29 -12.94 3.61 -7.18
N ASN A 30 -14.12 3.56 -6.59
CA ASN A 30 -14.46 4.36 -5.43
C ASN A 30 -13.89 3.75 -4.13
N GLY A 31 -13.62 4.61 -3.15
CA GLY A 31 -13.19 4.19 -1.81
C GLY A 31 -11.72 3.80 -1.69
N LEU A 32 -10.90 4.09 -2.71
CA LEU A 32 -9.44 3.94 -2.59
C LEU A 32 -8.88 4.87 -1.50
N PRO A 33 -7.80 4.47 -0.83
CA PRO A 33 -7.09 5.32 0.10
C PRO A 33 -6.56 6.61 -0.56
N ASP A 34 -6.39 7.68 0.22
CA ASP A 34 -6.01 9.00 -0.30
C ASP A 34 -4.61 9.04 -0.91
N ARG A 35 -3.68 8.21 -0.39
CA ARG A 35 -2.27 8.24 -0.76
C ARG A 35 -1.69 6.85 -0.99
N LEU A 36 -0.86 6.74 -2.04
CA LEU A 36 0.10 5.67 -2.24
C LEU A 36 1.47 6.16 -1.80
N VAL A 37 2.07 5.50 -0.82
CA VAL A 37 3.36 5.86 -0.24
C VAL A 37 4.41 4.85 -0.63
N LEU A 38 5.50 5.34 -1.16
CA LEU A 38 6.62 4.52 -1.62
C LEU A 38 7.90 4.91 -0.89
N PHE A 39 8.65 3.90 -0.41
CA PHE A 39 10.00 4.05 0.12
C PHE A 39 10.93 3.00 -0.49
N PHE A 40 12.21 3.34 -0.57
CA PHE A 40 13.22 2.36 -0.94
C PHE A 40 13.57 1.45 0.27
N PRO A 41 13.85 0.14 0.05
CA PRO A 41 13.60 -0.62 -1.18
C PRO A 41 12.15 -1.13 -1.24
N ALA A 42 11.50 -0.94 -2.40
CA ALA A 42 10.22 -1.54 -2.80
C ALA A 42 9.06 -1.51 -1.78
N LYS A 43 9.09 -0.60 -0.79
CA LYS A 43 8.06 -0.49 0.23
C LYS A 43 6.87 0.28 -0.32
N THR A 44 5.73 -0.37 -0.37
CA THR A 44 4.46 0.16 -0.89
C THR A 44 3.41 0.09 0.21
N VAL A 45 2.88 1.24 0.61
CA VAL A 45 1.87 1.36 1.67
C VAL A 45 0.76 2.31 1.21
N PHE A 46 -0.48 1.93 1.44
CA PHE A 46 -1.62 2.80 1.23
C PHE A 46 -1.94 3.57 2.52
N VAL A 47 -2.29 4.84 2.39
CA VAL A 47 -2.60 5.68 3.54
C VAL A 47 -3.91 6.42 3.31
N GLU A 48 -4.84 6.21 4.21
CA GLU A 48 -6.09 6.95 4.30
C GLU A 48 -5.93 8.05 5.34
N LEU A 49 -6.32 9.26 5.00
CA LEU A 49 -6.21 10.44 5.86
C LEU A 49 -7.59 10.91 6.30
N LYS A 50 -7.74 11.22 7.57
CA LYS A 50 -9.02 11.62 8.15
C LYS A 50 -8.85 12.84 9.05
N ALA A 51 -9.93 13.59 9.21
CA ALA A 51 -10.03 14.53 10.32
C ALA A 51 -10.10 13.74 11.65
N PRO A 52 -9.58 14.30 12.75
CA PRO A 52 -9.54 13.64 14.04
C PRO A 52 -10.90 13.06 14.46
N GLY A 53 -10.91 11.78 14.81
CA GLY A 53 -12.09 11.05 15.25
C GLY A 53 -13.08 10.65 14.16
N LYS A 54 -12.80 10.96 12.90
CA LYS A 54 -13.64 10.51 11.78
C LYS A 54 -13.33 9.07 11.40
N GLN A 55 -14.39 8.31 11.18
CA GLN A 55 -14.32 6.90 10.78
C GLN A 55 -14.24 6.74 9.26
N LEU A 56 -13.73 5.60 8.83
CA LEU A 56 -13.78 5.19 7.43
C LEU A 56 -15.24 4.95 7.00
N ARG A 57 -15.57 5.40 5.80
CA ARG A 57 -16.85 5.05 5.16
C ARG A 57 -16.89 3.54 4.86
N PRO A 58 -18.09 2.92 4.75
CA PRO A 58 -18.20 1.49 4.46
C PRO A 58 -17.34 1.04 3.27
N LEU A 59 -17.41 1.77 2.16
CA LEU A 59 -16.64 1.44 0.95
C LEU A 59 -15.12 1.56 1.16
N GLN A 60 -14.65 2.54 1.94
CA GLN A 60 -13.22 2.66 2.28
C GLN A 60 -12.76 1.49 3.16
N ARG A 61 -13.59 1.00 4.08
CA ARG A 61 -13.30 -0.21 4.88
C ARG A 61 -13.19 -1.44 3.98
N LYS A 62 -14.11 -1.59 3.00
CA LYS A 62 -14.08 -2.66 2.01
C LYS A 62 -12.78 -2.62 1.20
N ARG A 63 -12.41 -1.47 0.62
CA ARG A 63 -11.16 -1.32 -0.14
C ARG A 63 -9.91 -1.57 0.71
N ARG A 64 -9.90 -1.07 1.94
CA ARG A 64 -8.83 -1.37 2.90
C ARG A 64 -8.67 -2.87 3.08
N TYR A 65 -9.75 -3.59 3.33
CA TYR A 65 -9.74 -5.04 3.49
C TYR A 65 -9.18 -5.75 2.25
N GLN A 66 -9.66 -5.37 1.04
CA GLN A 66 -9.17 -5.94 -0.22
C GLN A 66 -7.67 -5.75 -0.40
N LEU A 67 -7.16 -4.53 -0.20
CA LEU A 67 -5.73 -4.24 -0.33
C LEU A 67 -4.90 -5.04 0.69
N MET A 68 -5.38 -5.15 1.93
CA MET A 68 -4.70 -5.94 2.96
C MET A 68 -4.68 -7.44 2.64
N LYS A 69 -5.75 -7.98 2.03
CA LYS A 69 -5.77 -9.37 1.53
C LYS A 69 -4.77 -9.61 0.40
N LEU A 70 -4.48 -8.59 -0.40
CA LEU A 70 -3.43 -8.63 -1.43
C LEU A 70 -2.02 -8.42 -0.86
N GLY A 71 -1.87 -8.33 0.46
CA GLY A 71 -0.58 -8.15 1.12
C GLY A 71 -0.08 -6.71 1.21
N PHE A 72 -0.89 -5.72 0.80
CA PHE A 72 -0.51 -4.32 0.92
C PHE A 72 -0.97 -3.73 2.26
N PRO A 73 -0.06 -3.14 3.06
CA PRO A 73 -0.44 -2.43 4.27
C PRO A 73 -1.33 -1.21 3.95
N VAL A 74 -2.36 -0.99 4.78
CA VAL A 74 -3.21 0.18 4.71
C VAL A 74 -3.31 0.83 6.08
N ILE A 75 -2.74 2.02 6.21
CA ILE A 75 -2.71 2.80 7.45
C ILE A 75 -3.78 3.90 7.39
N CYS A 76 -4.47 4.13 8.49
CA CYS A 76 -5.35 5.29 8.64
C CYS A 76 -4.68 6.30 9.58
N ILE A 77 -4.58 7.57 9.19
CA ILE A 77 -3.99 8.65 9.99
C ILE A 77 -5.01 9.77 10.16
N ASP A 78 -5.30 10.13 11.41
CA ASP A 78 -6.27 11.18 11.75
C ASP A 78 -5.69 12.32 12.60
N ARG A 79 -4.39 12.24 12.96
CA ARG A 79 -3.72 13.26 13.76
C ARG A 79 -2.20 13.28 13.55
N PHE A 80 -1.58 14.40 13.83
CA PHE A 80 -0.14 14.63 13.63
C PHE A 80 0.74 13.67 14.42
N SER A 81 0.36 13.33 15.64
CA SER A 81 1.14 12.42 16.48
C SER A 81 1.34 11.03 15.88
N GLN A 82 0.53 10.63 14.91
CA GLN A 82 0.63 9.35 14.22
C GLN A 82 1.57 9.38 13.01
N ILE A 83 1.92 10.58 12.49
CA ILE A 83 2.68 10.72 11.25
C ILE A 83 4.08 10.10 11.39
N LYS A 84 4.83 10.55 12.41
CA LYS A 84 6.19 10.04 12.63
C LYS A 84 6.22 8.54 12.90
N PRO A 85 5.40 7.98 13.83
CA PRO A 85 5.32 6.54 14.03
C PRO A 85 4.98 5.75 12.76
N ALA A 86 4.08 6.25 11.91
CA ALA A 86 3.73 5.61 10.65
C ALA A 86 4.93 5.56 9.69
N ILE A 87 5.64 6.67 9.53
CA ILE A 87 6.83 6.73 8.66
C ILE A 87 7.93 5.81 9.19
N ASP A 88 8.19 5.81 10.48
CA ASP A 88 9.18 4.94 11.11
C ASP A 88 8.81 3.46 10.92
N ALA A 89 7.53 3.10 11.08
CA ALA A 89 7.02 1.76 10.83
C ALA A 89 7.24 1.34 9.36
N ILE A 90 6.90 2.20 8.40
CA ILE A 90 7.10 1.90 6.97
C ILE A 90 8.58 1.71 6.65
N LYS A 91 9.45 2.56 7.18
CA LYS A 91 10.90 2.48 6.93
C LYS A 91 11.53 1.22 7.52
N ASN A 92 11.02 0.72 8.64
CA ASN A 92 11.52 -0.47 9.31
C ASN A 92 10.84 -1.76 8.85
N TRP A 93 9.69 -1.65 8.18
CA TRP A 93 8.96 -2.81 7.67
C TRP A 93 9.66 -3.45 6.46
N THR A 94 9.63 -4.78 6.39
CA THR A 94 10.12 -5.55 5.25
C THR A 94 8.93 -6.00 4.41
N PRO A 95 8.87 -5.67 3.10
CA PRO A 95 7.83 -6.18 2.21
C PRO A 95 7.71 -7.71 2.28
N GLY A 96 6.48 -8.22 2.25
CA GLY A 96 6.21 -9.65 2.39
C GLY A 96 6.09 -10.15 3.84
N THR A 97 6.42 -9.32 4.84
CA THR A 97 6.18 -9.65 6.26
C THR A 97 4.93 -8.94 6.79
N PRO A 98 4.33 -9.40 7.90
CA PRO A 98 3.24 -8.68 8.53
C PRO A 98 3.62 -7.23 8.86
N PHE A 99 2.74 -6.29 8.51
CA PHE A 99 2.94 -4.89 8.89
C PHE A 99 2.65 -4.72 10.39
N PRO A 100 3.43 -3.88 11.13
CA PRO A 100 3.22 -3.69 12.56
C PRO A 100 1.78 -3.27 12.89
N GLU A 101 1.20 -3.89 13.91
CA GLU A 101 -0.12 -3.55 14.43
C GLU A 101 -0.11 -2.22 15.17
N ASN A 102 -1.28 -1.64 15.36
CA ASN A 102 -1.49 -0.40 16.12
C ASN A 102 -0.80 0.85 15.56
N ILE A 103 -0.45 0.85 14.27
CA ILE A 103 0.07 2.03 13.59
C ILE A 103 -1.10 2.84 13.02
N GLY A 104 -1.14 4.13 13.38
CA GLY A 104 -2.17 5.05 12.92
C GLY A 104 -3.44 5.05 13.80
N ALA A 105 -4.56 5.46 13.21
CA ALA A 105 -5.87 5.47 13.88
C ALA A 105 -6.46 4.05 13.92
N LYS A 106 -7.10 3.73 15.03
CA LYS A 106 -7.81 2.45 15.18
C LYS A 106 -8.98 2.39 14.20
N VAL A 107 -8.95 1.43 13.29
CA VAL A 107 -10.04 1.14 12.38
C VAL A 107 -10.78 -0.07 12.91
N PRO A 108 -12.10 0.02 13.16
CA PRO A 108 -12.91 -1.12 13.55
C PRO A 108 -12.78 -2.26 12.53
N GLU A 109 -12.81 -3.49 13.01
CA GLU A 109 -12.84 -4.67 12.18
C GLU A 109 -14.01 -4.63 11.20
N LEU A 110 -13.80 -5.12 9.98
CA LEU A 110 -14.83 -5.13 8.96
C LEU A 110 -15.74 -6.34 9.20
N ASP A 111 -16.98 -6.06 9.58
CA ASP A 111 -18.04 -7.06 9.49
C ASP A 111 -18.51 -7.15 8.03
N ILE A 112 -18.03 -8.17 7.33
CA ILE A 112 -18.32 -8.39 5.90
C ILE A 112 -19.83 -8.60 5.69
N ALA A 113 -20.53 -9.22 6.65
CA ALA A 113 -21.97 -9.46 6.57
C ALA A 113 -22.80 -8.16 6.66
N SER A 114 -22.24 -7.12 7.27
CA SER A 114 -22.89 -5.81 7.41
C SER A 114 -22.67 -4.86 6.23
N LEU A 115 -21.88 -5.27 5.21
CA LEU A 115 -21.65 -4.42 4.05
C LEU A 115 -22.95 -4.30 3.24
N PRO A 116 -23.36 -3.08 2.84
CA PRO A 116 -24.47 -2.93 1.95
C PRO A 116 -24.20 -3.70 0.65
N HIS A 117 -25.13 -4.54 0.25
CA HIS A 117 -25.15 -5.14 -1.09
C HIS A 117 -25.41 -4.00 -2.09
N ASP A 118 -24.35 -3.34 -2.53
CA ASP A 118 -24.42 -2.35 -3.58
C ASP A 118 -24.68 -3.08 -4.90
N GLN A 119 -25.91 -2.96 -5.41
CA GLN A 119 -26.32 -3.58 -6.67
C GLN A 119 -25.61 -2.97 -7.90
N GLY A 120 -24.82 -1.92 -7.74
CA GLY A 120 -24.08 -1.24 -8.81
C GLY A 120 -22.64 -1.66 -8.98
N SER A 121 -22.06 -2.42 -8.05
CA SER A 121 -20.62 -2.75 -8.02
C SER A 121 -20.32 -4.23 -7.77
N LEU A 122 -21.27 -5.13 -8.06
CA LEU A 122 -21.04 -6.59 -7.96
C LEU A 122 -19.92 -7.07 -8.88
N ASN A 123 -19.67 -6.40 -10.00
CA ASN A 123 -18.56 -6.71 -10.90
C ASN A 123 -17.18 -6.45 -10.26
N ASP A 124 -17.08 -5.46 -9.36
CA ASP A 124 -15.83 -5.15 -8.66
C ASP A 124 -15.44 -6.17 -7.56
N MET A 125 -16.38 -7.03 -7.12
CA MET A 125 -16.09 -8.09 -6.14
C MET A 125 -15.83 -9.44 -6.80
N ASN A 126 -16.46 -9.69 -7.95
CA ASN A 126 -16.21 -10.92 -8.71
C ASN A 126 -14.90 -10.89 -9.48
N ASP A 127 -14.29 -9.71 -9.64
CA ASP A 127 -12.96 -9.58 -10.25
C ASP A 127 -11.83 -10.11 -9.33
N PHE A 128 -12.13 -10.24 -8.03
CA PHE A 128 -11.30 -10.99 -7.09
C PHE A 128 -12.19 -12.05 -6.46
N GLY A 129 -12.41 -13.15 -7.17
CA GLY A 129 -13.15 -14.31 -6.68
C GLY A 129 -12.74 -14.66 -5.25
N ASP A 130 -13.65 -15.29 -4.50
CA ASP A 130 -13.44 -15.73 -3.12
C ASP A 130 -12.18 -16.62 -2.93
N THR A 131 -11.49 -16.93 -4.01
CA THR A 131 -10.25 -17.68 -4.06
C THR A 131 -9.29 -17.03 -5.06
N PHE A 132 -8.55 -16.00 -4.65
CA PHE A 132 -7.26 -15.77 -5.28
C PHE A 132 -6.29 -16.81 -4.68
N GLU A 133 -6.48 -18.05 -5.03
CA GLU A 133 -5.39 -19.01 -5.07
C GLU A 133 -4.77 -18.85 -6.46
N PRO A 134 -3.49 -18.54 -6.60
CA PRO A 134 -2.84 -18.55 -7.89
C PRO A 134 -3.02 -19.93 -8.47
N GLU A 135 -3.54 -20.03 -9.69
CA GLU A 135 -3.78 -21.31 -10.40
C GLU A 135 -2.51 -22.17 -10.47
N ASP A 136 -1.36 -21.55 -10.24
CA ASP A 136 -0.06 -22.21 -10.15
C ASP A 136 0.74 -21.63 -8.97
N PRO A 137 0.89 -22.37 -7.85
CA PRO A 137 1.74 -21.97 -6.73
C PRO A 137 3.21 -21.71 -7.12
N SER A 138 3.70 -22.32 -8.23
CA SER A 138 5.07 -22.14 -8.70
C SER A 138 5.33 -20.73 -9.23
N VAL A 139 4.29 -19.99 -9.62
CA VAL A 139 4.40 -18.59 -10.02
C VAL A 139 4.85 -17.71 -8.84
N LEU A 140 4.45 -18.08 -7.62
CA LEU A 140 4.89 -17.38 -6.41
C LEU A 140 6.31 -17.76 -5.99
N GLU A 141 6.74 -19.00 -6.24
CA GLU A 141 8.10 -19.42 -5.91
C GLU A 141 9.16 -18.64 -6.70
N GLY A 142 8.89 -18.30 -7.94
CA GLY A 142 9.78 -17.44 -8.75
C GLY A 142 9.84 -15.98 -8.30
N PHE A 143 8.84 -15.48 -7.59
CA PHE A 143 8.81 -14.12 -7.03
C PHE A 143 9.48 -14.02 -5.66
N PHE A 144 9.51 -15.11 -4.88
CA PHE A 144 10.07 -15.12 -3.53
C PHE A 144 11.48 -15.71 -3.43
N ASP A 145 12.04 -16.25 -4.52
CA ASP A 145 13.40 -16.81 -4.54
C ASP A 145 14.50 -15.75 -4.69
N LEU A 146 14.18 -14.49 -4.36
CA LEU A 146 15.14 -13.38 -4.36
C LEU A 146 16.10 -13.39 -3.17
N ASP A 147 15.87 -14.24 -2.15
CA ASP A 147 16.63 -14.17 -0.90
C ASP A 147 17.76 -15.22 -0.77
N LYS A 148 17.82 -16.21 -1.63
CA LYS A 148 18.93 -17.19 -1.60
C LYS A 148 20.17 -16.76 -2.37
N ALA A 149 20.08 -15.75 -3.19
CA ALA A 149 21.19 -15.35 -4.05
C ALA A 149 21.78 -13.97 -3.76
N GLY A 150 21.39 -13.26 -2.73
CA GLY A 150 22.07 -12.05 -2.21
C GLY A 150 22.85 -11.19 -3.24
N ARG A 151 22.55 -11.26 -4.51
CA ARG A 151 23.16 -10.60 -5.68
C ARG A 151 22.29 -10.89 -6.88
N THR A 152 21.97 -9.94 -7.67
CA THR A 152 22.61 -9.03 -8.53
C THR A 152 21.55 -8.33 -9.35
N ASN A 153 21.56 -7.10 -9.15
CA ASN A 153 21.21 -6.10 -10.13
C ASN A 153 21.65 -6.47 -11.57
N LYS A 154 20.73 -6.98 -12.36
CA LYS A 154 20.95 -7.20 -13.80
C LYS A 154 20.83 -5.91 -14.64
N TYR A 155 20.87 -4.76 -14.00
CA TYR A 155 21.00 -3.46 -14.64
C TYR A 155 22.42 -2.91 -14.55
N THR A 156 23.41 -3.68 -14.94
CA THR A 156 24.74 -3.14 -15.21
C THR A 156 25.14 -3.43 -16.63
N LYS A 157 25.12 -2.35 -17.40
CA LYS A 157 26.03 -2.02 -18.50
C LYS A 157 26.04 -2.95 -19.70
N ASN A 158 25.24 -2.58 -20.65
CA ASN A 158 25.65 -2.70 -22.03
C ASN A 158 26.59 -1.50 -22.35
N THR A 159 27.83 -1.56 -21.90
CA THR A 159 28.89 -0.74 -22.46
C THR A 159 29.44 -1.55 -23.64
N GLY A 160 29.01 -1.16 -24.81
CA GLY A 160 29.65 -1.58 -26.05
C GLY A 160 31.16 -1.38 -25.93
N ASN A 161 31.88 -2.43 -26.19
CA ASN A 161 33.26 -2.36 -26.56
C ASN A 161 33.36 -2.74 -28.03
N GLY A 162 33.35 -1.73 -28.86
CA GLY A 162 33.89 -1.82 -30.20
C GLY A 162 35.40 -1.85 -30.06
N GLY A 163 35.98 -3.01 -30.25
CA GLY A 163 37.40 -3.17 -30.32
C GLY A 163 37.78 -3.36 -31.81
N ASP A 164 38.48 -2.41 -32.32
CA ASP A 164 39.22 -2.48 -33.56
C ASP A 164 40.21 -3.65 -33.56
N ALA A 165 40.29 -4.32 -34.68
CA ALA A 165 41.54 -4.93 -35.12
C ALA A 165 41.55 -4.99 -36.64
N LEU A 166 42.43 -4.19 -37.24
CA LEU A 166 43.22 -4.36 -38.46
C LEU A 166 42.63 -5.24 -39.55
#